data_2cebe3ad4d883c356f4fde1481bc2f4c
#
_entry.id   2cebe3ad4d883c356f4fde1481bc2f4c
#
_cell.length_a   1.000
_cell.length_b   1.000
_cell.length_c   1.000
_cell.angle_alpha   90.00
_cell.angle_beta   90.00
_cell.angle_gamma   90.00
#
_symmetry.space_group_name_H-M   'P 1'
#
loop_
_entity.id
_entity.type
_entity.pdbx_description
1 polymer ?
#
loop_
_entity_poly.entity_id
_entity_poly.type
_entity_poly.pdbx_seq_one_letter_code
_entity_poly.pdbx_strand_id
1 'polypeptide(L)'
;MTDASAALEPGRQIQTLDELTGEQADAVLDLIEDAARTDGTTAVSEQGRLQLRGGPRPGIRHFLLTDGGRLAAYGQLEDTDPVEAPAAELVVHPALRGRGHGRAMGMALLAASGKRLRVWAHGGKSAARHLAQVLGLTLFRELRQLRRPLTEGAPLPDPVLPPGVTVRTFQPGTDDAAWLAANAAAFAHHPEQGSLTQRDLDDRIAQPWFDAKGFFLAERDGELAGFHWTKVHAADQLGEVYVVGVLPGAQGGGLGKALTAIGLQHLAAQGLPTAMLYVDADNPAALAVYEGLGFTTHEVDLMYRTES
;
A
#
# COMPACT_ATOMS: atom_id res chain seq x y z
N MET A 1 -19.32 -4.68 32.53
CA MET A 1 -17.89 -4.41 32.68
C MET A 1 -17.22 -5.75 32.93
N THR A 2 -16.86 -6.47 31.88
CA THR A 2 -16.03 -7.67 31.95
C THR A 2 -14.77 -7.36 31.17
N ASP A 3 -13.70 -7.18 31.94
CA ASP A 3 -12.34 -6.95 31.45
C ASP A 3 -11.91 -8.18 30.64
N ALA A 4 -11.99 -8.05 29.29
CA ALA A 4 -11.53 -9.07 28.37
C ALA A 4 -10.04 -8.86 28.07
N SER A 5 -9.22 -8.67 29.10
CA SER A 5 -7.80 -8.92 29.05
C SER A 5 -7.65 -10.44 28.96
N ALA A 6 -7.65 -10.99 27.73
CA ALA A 6 -7.25 -12.38 27.52
C ALA A 6 -5.84 -12.50 28.07
N ALA A 7 -5.69 -13.15 29.24
CA ALA A 7 -4.41 -13.31 29.89
C ALA A 7 -3.46 -13.99 28.91
N LEU A 8 -2.41 -13.28 28.54
CA LEU A 8 -1.35 -13.82 27.69
C LEU A 8 -0.72 -15.02 28.41
N GLU A 9 -0.31 -16.04 27.67
CA GLU A 9 0.42 -17.17 28.23
C GLU A 9 1.72 -16.71 28.93
N PRO A 10 2.19 -17.39 29.97
CA PRO A 10 3.42 -17.04 30.67
C PRO A 10 4.59 -16.86 29.69
N GLY A 11 5.31 -15.75 29.80
CA GLY A 11 6.46 -15.42 28.94
C GLY A 11 6.10 -14.58 27.69
N ARG A 12 4.82 -14.33 27.43
CA ARG A 12 4.37 -13.45 26.35
C ARG A 12 4.04 -12.07 26.87
N GLN A 13 4.48 -11.06 26.14
CA GLN A 13 4.19 -9.65 26.42
C GLN A 13 3.84 -8.94 25.13
N ILE A 14 2.86 -8.02 25.18
CA ILE A 14 2.56 -7.10 24.08
C ILE A 14 2.84 -5.70 24.60
N GLN A 15 3.75 -5.01 23.93
CA GLN A 15 4.05 -3.61 24.16
C GLN A 15 3.38 -2.77 23.06
N THR A 16 2.67 -1.72 23.47
CA THR A 16 2.07 -0.73 22.56
C THR A 16 2.90 0.54 22.61
N LEU A 17 3.27 1.08 21.46
CA LEU A 17 4.19 2.20 21.30
C LEU A 17 3.65 3.17 20.24
N ASP A 18 3.83 4.47 20.47
CA ASP A 18 3.54 5.51 19.48
C ASP A 18 4.70 5.72 18.50
N GLU A 19 5.91 5.28 18.88
CA GLU A 19 7.10 5.25 18.03
C GLU A 19 8.00 4.06 18.38
N LEU A 20 8.80 3.63 17.43
CA LEU A 20 9.82 2.62 17.62
C LEU A 20 11.20 3.27 17.79
N THR A 21 12.04 2.69 18.67
CA THR A 21 13.49 2.99 18.65
C THR A 21 14.11 2.45 17.35
N GLY A 22 15.30 2.93 16.99
CA GLY A 22 16.03 2.41 15.82
C GLY A 22 16.21 0.90 15.86
N GLU A 23 16.60 0.35 17.02
CA GLU A 23 16.77 -1.09 17.23
C GLU A 23 15.44 -1.87 17.06
N GLN A 24 14.35 -1.34 17.60
CA GLN A 24 13.03 -1.95 17.43
C GLN A 24 12.58 -1.91 15.97
N ALA A 25 12.79 -0.80 15.27
CA ALA A 25 12.45 -0.67 13.85
C ALA A 25 13.25 -1.66 12.99
N ASP A 26 14.55 -1.84 13.27
CA ASP A 26 15.40 -2.83 12.60
C ASP A 26 14.89 -4.25 12.83
N ALA A 27 14.60 -4.62 14.08
CA ALA A 27 14.07 -5.93 14.42
C ALA A 27 12.71 -6.22 13.75
N VAL A 28 11.86 -5.20 13.63
CA VAL A 28 10.58 -5.32 12.90
C VAL A 28 10.79 -5.49 11.41
N LEU A 29 11.72 -4.74 10.80
CA LEU A 29 12.06 -4.89 9.38
C LEU A 29 12.60 -6.30 9.09
N ASP A 30 13.52 -6.82 9.92
CA ASP A 30 14.03 -8.18 9.80
C ASP A 30 12.90 -9.22 9.87
N LEU A 31 11.95 -9.03 10.80
CA LEU A 31 10.78 -9.89 10.92
C LEU A 31 9.90 -9.88 9.67
N ILE A 32 9.64 -8.68 9.11
CA ILE A 32 8.86 -8.50 7.89
C ILE A 32 9.55 -9.18 6.71
N GLU A 33 10.87 -9.01 6.56
CA GLU A 33 11.66 -9.62 5.49
C GLU A 33 11.73 -11.14 5.60
N ASP A 34 11.91 -11.69 6.80
CA ASP A 34 11.89 -13.14 7.06
C ASP A 34 10.54 -13.74 6.68
N ALA A 35 9.45 -13.06 7.04
CA ALA A 35 8.11 -13.48 6.67
C ALA A 35 7.90 -13.40 5.16
N ALA A 36 8.33 -12.31 4.51
CA ALA A 36 8.20 -12.14 3.06
C ALA A 36 8.98 -13.20 2.28
N ARG A 37 10.21 -13.55 2.71
CA ARG A 37 10.99 -14.66 2.11
C ARG A 37 10.28 -16.00 2.22
N THR A 38 9.58 -16.23 3.31
CA THR A 38 8.86 -17.51 3.55
C THR A 38 7.53 -17.56 2.77
N ASP A 39 6.84 -16.45 2.68
CA ASP A 39 5.46 -16.36 2.16
C ASP A 39 5.42 -15.99 0.67
N GLY A 40 6.51 -15.44 0.12
CA GLY A 40 6.57 -14.89 -1.24
C GLY A 40 5.82 -13.57 -1.41
N THR A 41 5.31 -12.99 -0.33
CA THR A 41 4.66 -11.67 -0.30
C THR A 41 4.91 -10.99 1.05
N THR A 42 4.94 -9.65 1.09
CA THR A 42 5.10 -8.90 2.34
C THR A 42 3.78 -8.86 3.11
N ALA A 43 3.84 -8.94 4.44
CA ALA A 43 2.68 -8.82 5.32
C ALA A 43 2.40 -7.38 5.79
N VAL A 44 3.30 -6.45 5.46
CA VAL A 44 3.18 -5.03 5.81
C VAL A 44 3.42 -4.22 4.54
N SER A 45 2.49 -3.32 4.25
CA SER A 45 2.53 -2.43 3.09
C SER A 45 3.75 -1.51 3.08
N GLU A 46 4.00 -0.85 1.95
CA GLU A 46 5.04 0.18 1.89
C GLU A 46 4.77 1.31 2.88
N GLN A 47 3.53 1.79 2.93
CA GLN A 47 3.13 2.84 3.88
C GLN A 47 3.43 2.42 5.32
N GLY A 48 3.04 1.20 5.71
CA GLY A 48 3.33 0.66 7.03
C GLY A 48 4.84 0.62 7.33
N ARG A 49 5.67 0.24 6.36
CA ARG A 49 7.13 0.21 6.52
C ARG A 49 7.76 1.60 6.61
N LEU A 50 7.25 2.58 5.85
CA LEU A 50 7.70 3.98 5.92
C LEU A 50 7.39 4.60 7.30
N GLN A 51 6.36 4.12 7.98
CA GLN A 51 5.95 4.60 9.30
C GLN A 51 6.76 3.99 10.46
N LEU A 52 7.63 2.99 10.22
CA LEU A 52 8.47 2.39 11.27
C LEU A 52 9.55 3.34 11.79
N ARG A 53 9.89 4.37 11.04
CA ARG A 53 10.96 5.32 11.35
C ARG A 53 10.48 6.76 11.24
N GLY A 54 11.31 7.68 11.71
CA GLY A 54 11.05 9.11 11.58
C GLY A 54 10.20 9.72 12.70
N GLY A 55 10.10 9.04 13.85
CA GLY A 55 9.40 9.52 15.05
C GLY A 55 7.88 9.28 15.00
N PRO A 56 7.17 9.71 16.06
CA PRO A 56 5.76 9.42 16.22
C PRO A 56 4.92 10.11 15.15
N ARG A 57 3.80 9.46 14.78
CA ARG A 57 2.81 9.98 13.84
C ARG A 57 1.43 9.93 14.48
N PRO A 58 0.64 11.01 14.45
CA PRO A 58 -0.72 10.99 14.96
C PRO A 58 -1.52 9.85 14.32
N GLY A 59 -2.20 9.08 15.14
CA GLY A 59 -3.03 7.96 14.69
C GLY A 59 -2.27 6.66 14.37
N ILE A 60 -0.94 6.64 14.41
CA ILE A 60 -0.16 5.41 14.20
C ILE A 60 0.28 4.84 15.53
N ARG A 61 0.05 3.53 15.73
CA ARG A 61 0.52 2.78 16.89
C ARG A 61 1.15 1.47 16.49
N HIS A 62 2.24 1.11 17.17
CA HIS A 62 3.01 -0.10 16.95
C HIS A 62 2.80 -1.08 18.09
N PHE A 63 2.69 -2.36 17.78
CA PHE A 63 2.49 -3.45 18.73
C PHE A 63 3.59 -4.47 18.57
N LEU A 64 4.41 -4.66 19.61
CA LEU A 64 5.48 -5.65 19.63
C LEU A 64 5.07 -6.80 20.56
N LEU A 65 4.88 -8.00 20.00
CA LEU A 65 4.66 -9.20 20.80
C LEU A 65 5.99 -9.95 20.95
N THR A 66 6.42 -10.10 22.19
CA THR A 66 7.60 -10.93 22.53
C THR A 66 7.17 -12.21 23.21
N ASP A 67 7.91 -13.30 22.95
CA ASP A 67 7.77 -14.61 23.60
C ASP A 67 9.16 -15.10 23.99
N GLY A 68 9.38 -15.30 25.31
CA GLY A 68 10.70 -15.64 25.82
C GLY A 68 11.80 -14.61 25.49
N GLY A 69 11.43 -13.33 25.38
CA GLY A 69 12.35 -12.23 25.06
C GLY A 69 12.65 -12.06 23.57
N ARG A 70 12.08 -12.89 22.67
CA ARG A 70 12.22 -12.74 21.21
C ARG A 70 10.99 -12.04 20.62
N LEU A 71 11.20 -11.18 19.63
CA LEU A 71 10.11 -10.61 18.84
C LEU A 71 9.43 -11.74 18.04
N ALA A 72 8.18 -12.04 18.42
CA ALA A 72 7.39 -13.12 17.84
C ALA A 72 6.37 -12.64 16.82
N ALA A 73 5.83 -11.44 17.02
CA ALA A 73 4.91 -10.81 16.09
C ALA A 73 4.99 -9.28 16.20
N TYR A 74 4.64 -8.64 15.11
CA TYR A 74 4.46 -7.20 15.01
C TYR A 74 3.05 -6.90 14.49
N GLY A 75 2.46 -5.84 15.00
CA GLY A 75 1.21 -5.26 14.49
C GLY A 75 1.32 -3.76 14.41
N GLN A 76 0.66 -3.17 13.41
CA GLN A 76 0.51 -1.73 13.25
C GLN A 76 -0.95 -1.39 13.16
N LEU A 77 -1.35 -0.31 13.81
CA LEU A 77 -2.69 0.24 13.74
C LEU A 77 -2.60 1.68 13.22
N GLU A 78 -3.36 1.98 12.19
CA GLU A 78 -3.51 3.30 11.60
C GLU A 78 -4.95 3.80 11.83
N ASP A 79 -5.07 4.88 12.59
CA ASP A 79 -6.32 5.55 12.98
C ASP A 79 -6.21 7.03 12.59
N THR A 80 -6.05 7.28 11.29
CA THR A 80 -5.82 8.63 10.72
C THR A 80 -7.08 9.20 10.08
N ASP A 81 -8.05 8.36 9.71
CA ASP A 81 -9.31 8.77 9.10
C ASP A 81 -10.41 8.89 10.20
N PRO A 82 -11.06 10.06 10.34
CA PRO A 82 -12.07 10.25 11.38
C PRO A 82 -13.39 9.51 11.12
N VAL A 83 -13.62 9.02 9.90
CA VAL A 83 -14.86 8.35 9.50
C VAL A 83 -14.70 6.84 9.43
N GLU A 84 -13.63 6.40 8.81
CA GLU A 84 -13.35 4.99 8.61
C GLU A 84 -12.90 4.28 9.89
N ALA A 85 -13.12 2.97 9.96
CA ALA A 85 -12.56 2.18 11.04
C ALA A 85 -11.02 2.13 10.91
N PRO A 86 -10.26 2.12 12.03
CA PRO A 86 -8.82 1.98 11.98
C PRO A 86 -8.38 0.78 11.15
N ALA A 87 -7.32 0.95 10.36
CA ALA A 87 -6.71 -0.11 9.57
C ALA A 87 -5.53 -0.74 10.33
N ALA A 88 -5.31 -2.04 10.15
CA ALA A 88 -4.20 -2.73 10.75
C ALA A 88 -3.53 -3.69 9.77
N GLU A 89 -2.25 -3.91 10.03
CA GLU A 89 -1.43 -4.96 9.43
C GLU A 89 -0.75 -5.73 10.55
N LEU A 90 -0.53 -7.02 10.36
CA LEU A 90 0.19 -7.82 11.33
C LEU A 90 1.03 -8.92 10.67
N VAL A 91 2.14 -9.23 11.29
CA VAL A 91 3.04 -10.30 10.86
C VAL A 91 3.48 -11.14 12.05
N VAL A 92 3.60 -12.45 11.84
CA VAL A 92 4.13 -13.41 12.82
C VAL A 92 5.38 -14.04 12.27
N HIS A 93 6.44 -14.06 13.07
CA HIS A 93 7.71 -14.68 12.71
C HIS A 93 7.50 -16.14 12.25
N PRO A 94 7.97 -16.53 11.05
CA PRO A 94 7.66 -17.84 10.46
C PRO A 94 7.90 -19.03 11.39
N ALA A 95 9.03 -19.05 12.08
CA ALA A 95 9.41 -20.13 13.01
C ALA A 95 8.55 -20.17 14.31
N LEU A 96 7.73 -19.16 14.56
CA LEU A 96 6.90 -19.04 15.77
C LEU A 96 5.40 -19.11 15.48
N ARG A 97 5.03 -19.42 14.21
CA ARG A 97 3.62 -19.63 13.81
C ARG A 97 3.03 -20.89 14.46
N GLY A 98 1.69 -20.98 14.46
CA GLY A 98 0.98 -22.10 15.05
C GLY A 98 0.92 -22.10 16.58
N ARG A 99 1.46 -21.07 17.25
CA ARG A 99 1.52 -20.93 18.71
C ARG A 99 0.54 -19.90 19.28
N GLY A 100 -0.41 -19.41 18.50
CA GLY A 100 -1.42 -18.44 18.94
C GLY A 100 -0.99 -16.96 18.90
N HIS A 101 0.24 -16.64 18.48
CA HIS A 101 0.73 -15.24 18.44
C HIS A 101 -0.11 -14.33 17.54
N GLY A 102 -0.52 -14.82 16.35
CA GLY A 102 -1.39 -14.06 15.45
C GLY A 102 -2.75 -13.74 16.09
N ARG A 103 -3.36 -14.69 16.81
CA ARG A 103 -4.60 -14.45 17.53
C ARG A 103 -4.41 -13.44 18.66
N ALA A 104 -3.33 -13.56 19.46
CA ALA A 104 -3.04 -12.62 20.54
C ALA A 104 -2.83 -11.19 20.00
N MET A 105 -2.06 -11.04 18.90
CA MET A 105 -1.85 -9.76 18.24
C MET A 105 -3.17 -9.19 17.67
N GLY A 106 -3.95 -10.00 16.96
CA GLY A 106 -5.23 -9.57 16.39
C GLY A 106 -6.23 -9.11 17.46
N MET A 107 -6.28 -9.81 18.61
CA MET A 107 -7.11 -9.39 19.74
C MET A 107 -6.64 -8.08 20.37
N ALA A 108 -5.32 -7.85 20.44
CA ALA A 108 -4.77 -6.59 20.94
C ALA A 108 -5.11 -5.42 20.01
N LEU A 109 -4.97 -5.61 18.69
CA LEU A 109 -5.34 -4.61 17.69
C LEU A 109 -6.85 -4.31 17.74
N LEU A 110 -7.68 -5.34 17.85
CA LEU A 110 -9.14 -5.20 17.97
C LEU A 110 -9.55 -4.44 19.25
N ALA A 111 -8.89 -4.71 20.36
CA ALA A 111 -9.12 -3.97 21.61
C ALA A 111 -8.69 -2.50 21.48
N ALA A 112 -7.52 -2.25 20.90
CA ALA A 112 -6.96 -0.92 20.73
C ALA A 112 -7.74 -0.04 19.75
N SER A 113 -8.43 -0.64 18.76
CA SER A 113 -9.28 0.05 17.78
C SER A 113 -10.71 0.30 18.27
N GLY A 114 -11.02 0.04 19.55
CA GLY A 114 -12.39 0.16 20.07
C GLY A 114 -13.37 -0.84 19.44
N LYS A 115 -12.87 -1.99 18.99
CA LYS A 115 -13.61 -3.07 18.29
C LYS A 115 -14.14 -2.70 16.89
N ARG A 116 -13.68 -1.61 16.34
CA ARG A 116 -13.89 -1.23 14.93
C ARG A 116 -12.55 -1.37 14.22
N LEU A 117 -12.38 -2.38 13.38
CA LEU A 117 -11.06 -2.71 12.80
C LEU A 117 -11.19 -3.16 11.35
N ARG A 118 -10.30 -2.69 10.51
CA ARG A 118 -9.99 -3.23 9.19
C ARG A 118 -8.61 -3.88 9.25
N VAL A 119 -8.43 -5.05 8.64
CA VAL A 119 -7.14 -5.76 8.64
C VAL A 119 -6.80 -6.21 7.23
N TRP A 120 -5.62 -5.85 6.75
CA TRP A 120 -5.08 -6.33 5.50
C TRP A 120 -4.50 -7.75 5.64
N ALA A 121 -4.75 -8.56 4.63
CA ALA A 121 -4.22 -9.90 4.43
C ALA A 121 -3.60 -9.98 3.04
N HIS A 122 -2.35 -9.56 2.92
CA HIS A 122 -1.61 -9.54 1.66
C HIS A 122 -1.40 -10.95 1.11
N GLY A 123 -1.57 -11.10 -0.20
CA GLY A 123 -1.50 -12.38 -0.91
C GLY A 123 -2.60 -13.38 -0.54
N GLY A 124 -3.64 -12.97 0.20
CA GLY A 124 -4.80 -13.78 0.52
C GLY A 124 -4.49 -15.16 1.13
N LYS A 125 -3.42 -15.28 1.93
CA LYS A 125 -2.93 -16.56 2.48
C LYS A 125 -3.96 -17.24 3.38
N SER A 126 -3.98 -18.58 3.35
CA SER A 126 -4.93 -19.39 4.15
C SER A 126 -4.83 -19.12 5.65
N ALA A 127 -3.64 -18.88 6.18
CA ALA A 127 -3.43 -18.54 7.59
C ALA A 127 -4.08 -17.21 7.97
N ALA A 128 -3.99 -16.19 7.10
CA ALA A 128 -4.63 -14.89 7.32
C ALA A 128 -6.16 -14.98 7.23
N ARG A 129 -6.69 -15.76 6.27
CA ARG A 129 -8.14 -16.04 6.16
C ARG A 129 -8.67 -16.75 7.41
N HIS A 130 -7.93 -17.75 7.90
CA HIS A 130 -8.29 -18.45 9.14
C HIS A 130 -8.26 -17.50 10.34
N LEU A 131 -7.23 -16.64 10.45
CA LEU A 131 -7.14 -15.65 11.52
C LEU A 131 -8.32 -14.67 11.49
N ALA A 132 -8.71 -14.18 10.31
CA ALA A 132 -9.88 -13.32 10.15
C ALA A 132 -11.15 -13.99 10.67
N GLN A 133 -11.37 -15.27 10.34
CA GLN A 133 -12.50 -16.06 10.86
C GLN A 133 -12.46 -16.19 12.39
N VAL A 134 -11.30 -16.50 12.97
CA VAL A 134 -11.11 -16.63 14.42
C VAL A 134 -11.39 -15.31 15.15
N LEU A 135 -11.08 -14.16 14.51
CA LEU A 135 -11.34 -12.83 15.05
C LEU A 135 -12.76 -12.31 14.76
N GLY A 136 -13.60 -13.09 14.05
CA GLY A 136 -14.96 -12.69 13.69
C GLY A 136 -15.01 -11.56 12.66
N LEU A 137 -14.00 -11.47 11.78
CA LEU A 137 -13.94 -10.47 10.73
C LEU A 137 -14.54 -11.00 9.43
N THR A 138 -15.21 -10.12 8.67
CA THR A 138 -15.80 -10.41 7.37
C THR A 138 -15.00 -9.77 6.24
N LEU A 139 -14.95 -10.42 5.07
CA LEU A 139 -14.31 -9.86 3.88
C LEU A 139 -15.04 -8.59 3.47
N PHE A 140 -14.27 -7.52 3.26
CA PHE A 140 -14.79 -6.19 2.95
C PHE A 140 -14.30 -5.67 1.59
N ARG A 141 -13.02 -5.88 1.25
CA ARG A 141 -12.38 -5.31 0.07
C ARG A 141 -11.40 -6.31 -0.53
N GLU A 142 -11.28 -6.29 -1.85
CA GLU A 142 -10.31 -7.07 -2.61
C GLU A 142 -9.48 -6.11 -3.47
N LEU A 143 -8.16 -6.12 -3.28
CA LEU A 143 -7.21 -5.36 -4.07
C LEU A 143 -6.43 -6.32 -4.96
N ARG A 144 -6.49 -6.12 -6.28
CA ARG A 144 -5.82 -6.97 -7.26
C ARG A 144 -4.48 -6.39 -7.66
N GLN A 145 -3.44 -7.21 -7.57
CA GLN A 145 -2.19 -6.94 -8.26
C GLN A 145 -2.31 -7.46 -9.68
N LEU A 146 -2.20 -6.57 -10.65
CA LEU A 146 -2.16 -6.93 -12.06
C LEU A 146 -0.74 -6.85 -12.60
N ARG A 147 -0.40 -7.73 -13.54
CA ARG A 147 0.90 -7.71 -14.23
C ARG A 147 0.74 -7.79 -15.74
N ARG A 148 1.70 -7.20 -16.45
CA ARG A 148 1.86 -7.36 -17.90
C ARG A 148 3.35 -7.47 -18.26
N PRO A 149 3.72 -8.23 -19.32
CA PRO A 149 5.08 -8.19 -19.86
C PRO A 149 5.39 -6.84 -20.53
N LEU A 150 6.66 -6.42 -20.46
CA LEU A 150 7.24 -5.27 -21.18
C LEU A 150 8.24 -5.70 -22.26
N THR A 151 8.26 -6.97 -22.62
CA THR A 151 9.17 -7.56 -23.59
C THR A 151 8.67 -7.38 -25.02
N GLU A 152 9.54 -7.63 -26.02
CA GLU A 152 9.28 -7.43 -27.47
C GLU A 152 8.01 -8.12 -27.98
N GLY A 153 7.56 -9.22 -27.36
CA GLY A 153 6.32 -9.93 -27.71
C GLY A 153 5.03 -9.26 -27.22
N ALA A 154 5.11 -8.19 -26.44
CA ALA A 154 3.97 -7.48 -25.86
C ALA A 154 4.03 -6.00 -26.26
N PRO A 155 3.43 -5.58 -27.40
CA PRO A 155 3.53 -4.22 -27.88
C PRO A 155 3.03 -3.21 -26.85
N LEU A 156 3.82 -2.15 -26.66
CA LEU A 156 3.43 -1.04 -25.78
C LEU A 156 2.39 -0.17 -26.48
N PRO A 157 1.40 0.34 -25.73
CA PRO A 157 0.41 1.25 -26.30
C PRO A 157 1.08 2.60 -26.64
N ASP A 158 0.65 3.20 -27.75
CA ASP A 158 1.02 4.58 -28.08
C ASP A 158 0.28 5.56 -27.15
N PRO A 159 0.96 6.54 -26.54
CA PRO A 159 0.35 7.55 -25.74
C PRO A 159 -0.36 8.60 -26.62
N VAL A 160 -1.68 8.51 -26.71
CA VAL A 160 -2.48 9.50 -27.42
C VAL A 160 -3.02 10.51 -26.42
N LEU A 161 -2.36 11.67 -26.33
CA LEU A 161 -2.79 12.75 -25.43
C LEU A 161 -4.05 13.46 -25.99
N PRO A 162 -5.00 13.84 -25.12
CA PRO A 162 -6.10 14.70 -25.51
C PRO A 162 -5.60 16.07 -26.03
N PRO A 163 -6.37 16.74 -26.90
CA PRO A 163 -6.02 18.07 -27.40
C PRO A 163 -5.72 19.07 -26.26
N GLY A 164 -4.67 19.85 -26.44
CA GLY A 164 -4.23 20.88 -25.48
C GLY A 164 -3.54 20.35 -24.23
N VAL A 165 -3.33 19.05 -24.09
CA VAL A 165 -2.58 18.46 -22.97
C VAL A 165 -1.10 18.33 -23.33
N THR A 166 -0.25 18.79 -22.42
CA THR A 166 1.22 18.57 -22.44
C THR A 166 1.63 17.75 -21.23
N VAL A 167 2.78 17.08 -21.33
CA VAL A 167 3.32 16.27 -20.23
C VAL A 167 4.75 16.70 -19.94
N ARG A 168 5.04 16.88 -18.66
CA ARG A 168 6.40 17.12 -18.14
C ARG A 168 6.68 16.24 -16.93
N THR A 169 7.92 16.22 -16.48
CA THR A 169 8.30 15.52 -15.25
C THR A 169 8.07 16.39 -14.01
N PHE A 170 7.81 15.74 -12.89
CA PHE A 170 7.67 16.35 -11.56
C PHE A 170 9.00 16.94 -11.10
N GLN A 171 8.93 18.09 -10.42
CA GLN A 171 10.06 18.79 -9.82
C GLN A 171 9.88 18.84 -8.30
N PRO A 172 10.61 18.02 -7.52
CA PRO A 172 10.53 18.03 -6.06
C PRO A 172 10.73 19.45 -5.48
N GLY A 173 9.94 19.77 -4.47
CA GLY A 173 9.96 21.09 -3.83
C GLY A 173 9.24 22.20 -4.60
N THR A 174 9.03 22.03 -5.91
CA THR A 174 8.30 22.99 -6.75
C THR A 174 6.85 22.56 -6.97
N ASP A 175 6.65 21.28 -7.29
CA ASP A 175 5.34 20.74 -7.67
C ASP A 175 4.60 20.09 -6.50
N ASP A 176 5.24 19.94 -5.33
CA ASP A 176 4.73 19.17 -4.20
C ASP A 176 3.29 19.54 -3.82
N ALA A 177 3.05 20.81 -3.54
CA ALA A 177 1.74 21.30 -3.10
C ALA A 177 0.68 21.14 -4.18
N ALA A 178 1.02 21.42 -5.44
CA ALA A 178 0.10 21.27 -6.57
C ALA A 178 -0.26 19.80 -6.81
N TRP A 179 0.74 18.90 -6.72
CA TRP A 179 0.51 17.48 -6.86
C TRP A 179 -0.31 16.91 -5.70
N LEU A 180 -0.03 17.27 -4.44
CA LEU A 180 -0.83 16.82 -3.29
C LEU A 180 -2.30 17.22 -3.44
N ALA A 181 -2.57 18.45 -3.87
CA ALA A 181 -3.93 18.91 -4.14
C ALA A 181 -4.60 18.12 -5.27
N ALA A 182 -3.86 17.87 -6.36
CA ALA A 182 -4.34 17.08 -7.49
C ALA A 182 -4.60 15.61 -7.09
N ASN A 183 -3.72 15.03 -6.27
CA ASN A 183 -3.89 13.69 -5.72
C ASN A 183 -5.14 13.58 -4.84
N ALA A 184 -5.34 14.52 -3.91
CA ALA A 184 -6.54 14.57 -3.09
C ALA A 184 -7.83 14.69 -3.92
N ALA A 185 -7.82 15.50 -4.97
CA ALA A 185 -8.97 15.66 -5.87
C ALA A 185 -9.24 14.42 -6.73
N ALA A 186 -8.19 13.78 -7.27
CA ALA A 186 -8.32 12.58 -8.09
C ALA A 186 -8.79 11.37 -7.28
N PHE A 187 -8.42 11.30 -6.00
CA PHE A 187 -8.72 10.20 -5.08
C PHE A 187 -9.68 10.59 -3.94
N ALA A 188 -10.58 11.54 -4.16
CA ALA A 188 -11.51 12.03 -3.14
C ALA A 188 -12.40 10.92 -2.52
N HIS A 189 -12.61 9.81 -3.24
CA HIS A 189 -13.37 8.64 -2.78
C HIS A 189 -12.49 7.48 -2.32
N HIS A 190 -11.16 7.69 -2.23
CA HIS A 190 -10.19 6.69 -1.84
C HIS A 190 -9.34 7.24 -0.68
N PRO A 191 -9.79 7.08 0.56
CA PRO A 191 -9.21 7.80 1.70
C PRO A 191 -7.71 7.54 1.90
N GLU A 192 -7.24 6.31 1.72
CA GLU A 192 -5.83 5.96 1.89
C GLU A 192 -4.90 6.71 0.91
N GLN A 193 -5.32 6.86 -0.37
CA GLN A 193 -4.54 7.56 -1.39
C GLN A 193 -4.78 9.07 -1.36
N GLY A 194 -6.02 9.50 -1.14
CA GLY A 194 -6.41 10.92 -1.17
C GLY A 194 -5.92 11.73 0.04
N SER A 195 -5.52 11.09 1.14
CA SER A 195 -5.12 11.75 2.39
C SER A 195 -3.59 11.95 2.54
N LEU A 196 -2.79 11.70 1.49
CA LEU A 196 -1.34 11.88 1.55
C LEU A 196 -0.96 13.30 1.95
N THR A 197 -0.07 13.40 2.94
CA THR A 197 0.48 14.66 3.45
C THR A 197 1.83 15.00 2.81
N GLN A 198 2.34 16.22 3.05
CA GLN A 198 3.71 16.58 2.64
C GLN A 198 4.74 15.59 3.20
N ARG A 199 4.61 15.19 4.46
CA ARG A 199 5.51 14.22 5.08
C ARG A 199 5.50 12.88 4.36
N ASP A 200 4.32 12.40 3.92
CA ASP A 200 4.21 11.15 3.18
C ASP A 200 4.86 11.23 1.80
N LEU A 201 4.79 12.40 1.16
CA LEU A 201 5.50 12.68 -0.09
C LEU A 201 7.02 12.71 0.14
N ASP A 202 7.49 13.46 1.15
CA ASP A 202 8.91 13.58 1.50
C ASP A 202 9.53 12.21 1.81
N ASP A 203 8.83 11.37 2.58
CA ASP A 203 9.28 10.02 2.90
C ASP A 203 9.46 9.14 1.66
N ARG A 204 8.62 9.29 0.63
CA ARG A 204 8.71 8.57 -0.64
C ARG A 204 9.82 9.13 -1.54
N ILE A 205 9.97 10.45 -1.59
CA ILE A 205 11.05 11.11 -2.35
C ILE A 205 12.43 10.73 -1.77
N ALA A 206 12.51 10.51 -0.46
CA ALA A 206 13.74 10.07 0.21
C ALA A 206 14.09 8.59 -0.05
N GLN A 207 13.20 7.79 -0.67
CA GLN A 207 13.47 6.38 -0.92
C GLN A 207 14.46 6.19 -2.08
N PRO A 208 15.32 5.15 -2.02
CA PRO A 208 16.29 4.84 -3.08
C PRO A 208 15.66 4.54 -4.45
N TRP A 209 14.39 4.15 -4.49
CA TRP A 209 13.66 3.86 -5.72
C TRP A 209 13.07 5.09 -6.41
N PHE A 210 13.06 6.26 -5.74
CA PHE A 210 12.49 7.47 -6.30
C PHE A 210 13.29 7.98 -7.51
N ASP A 211 12.60 8.19 -8.62
CA ASP A 211 13.14 8.84 -9.82
C ASP A 211 12.13 9.87 -10.33
N ALA A 212 12.48 11.15 -10.25
CA ALA A 212 11.64 12.24 -10.76
C ALA A 212 11.38 12.13 -12.28
N LYS A 213 12.25 11.47 -13.06
CA LYS A 213 12.05 11.24 -14.50
C LYS A 213 10.90 10.25 -14.77
N GLY A 214 10.57 9.40 -13.81
CA GLY A 214 9.44 8.49 -13.86
C GLY A 214 8.16 9.05 -13.23
N PHE A 215 8.15 10.33 -12.88
CA PHE A 215 6.99 10.99 -12.31
C PHE A 215 6.48 12.08 -13.27
N PHE A 216 5.38 11.82 -13.94
CA PHE A 216 4.82 12.64 -15.01
C PHE A 216 3.65 13.47 -14.53
N LEU A 217 3.61 14.73 -14.92
CA LEU A 217 2.51 15.67 -14.71
C LEU A 217 1.91 16.03 -16.07
N ALA A 218 0.61 15.86 -16.23
CA ALA A 218 -0.14 16.30 -17.40
C ALA A 218 -0.82 17.63 -17.11
N GLU A 219 -0.61 18.60 -17.98
CA GLU A 219 -1.15 19.95 -17.86
C GLU A 219 -2.03 20.30 -19.06
N ARG A 220 -3.10 21.03 -18.79
CA ARG A 220 -3.95 21.67 -19.79
C ARG A 220 -4.15 23.13 -19.39
N ASP A 221 -3.85 24.04 -20.29
CA ASP A 221 -3.98 25.50 -20.07
C ASP A 221 -3.20 26.00 -18.83
N GLY A 222 -2.07 25.34 -18.51
CA GLY A 222 -1.21 25.67 -17.38
C GLY A 222 -1.65 25.10 -16.03
N GLU A 223 -2.74 24.33 -15.98
CA GLU A 223 -3.24 23.67 -14.77
C GLU A 223 -3.04 22.15 -14.84
N LEU A 224 -2.83 21.50 -13.70
CA LEU A 224 -2.75 20.04 -13.64
C LEU A 224 -4.08 19.41 -14.03
N ALA A 225 -4.03 18.47 -14.97
CA ALA A 225 -5.15 17.66 -15.44
C ALA A 225 -5.05 16.19 -14.99
N GLY A 226 -3.82 15.73 -14.74
CA GLY A 226 -3.56 14.37 -14.31
C GLY A 226 -2.08 14.14 -14.04
N PHE A 227 -1.73 12.96 -13.57
CA PHE A 227 -0.36 12.58 -13.26
C PHE A 227 -0.18 11.07 -13.32
N HIS A 228 1.07 10.64 -13.48
CA HIS A 228 1.49 9.24 -13.35
C HIS A 228 2.85 9.17 -12.69
N TRP A 229 2.93 8.52 -11.55
CA TRP A 229 4.17 8.23 -10.85
C TRP A 229 4.52 6.75 -11.04
N THR A 230 5.68 6.44 -11.57
CA THR A 230 6.20 5.07 -11.71
C THR A 230 7.15 4.75 -10.57
N LYS A 231 7.30 3.46 -10.27
CA LYS A 231 8.25 2.96 -9.28
C LYS A 231 8.97 1.73 -9.80
N VAL A 232 10.26 1.60 -9.47
CA VAL A 232 11.07 0.44 -9.82
C VAL A 232 11.39 -0.39 -8.58
N HIS A 233 11.00 -1.65 -8.60
CA HIS A 233 11.39 -2.67 -7.64
C HIS A 233 12.62 -3.40 -8.19
N ALA A 234 13.80 -2.84 -7.94
CA ALA A 234 15.05 -3.30 -8.57
C ALA A 234 15.38 -4.76 -8.23
N ALA A 235 15.12 -5.18 -6.99
CA ALA A 235 15.38 -6.55 -6.54
C ALA A 235 14.52 -7.59 -7.28
N ASP A 236 13.29 -7.22 -7.65
CA ASP A 236 12.30 -8.10 -8.30
C ASP A 236 12.25 -7.89 -9.81
N GLN A 237 13.01 -6.92 -10.33
CA GLN A 237 12.96 -6.48 -11.74
C GLN A 237 11.53 -6.14 -12.20
N LEU A 238 10.76 -5.49 -11.35
CA LEU A 238 9.38 -5.06 -11.65
C LEU A 238 9.32 -3.54 -11.75
N GLY A 239 8.58 -3.06 -12.75
CA GLY A 239 8.14 -1.68 -12.83
C GLY A 239 6.71 -1.55 -12.34
N GLU A 240 6.40 -0.54 -11.54
CA GLU A 240 5.07 -0.31 -11.02
C GLU A 240 4.46 0.96 -11.59
N VAL A 241 3.21 0.87 -12.05
CA VAL A 241 2.28 2.01 -12.17
C VAL A 241 1.87 2.36 -10.74
N TYR A 242 2.72 3.16 -10.07
CA TYR A 242 2.63 3.37 -8.63
C TYR A 242 1.40 4.21 -8.24
N VAL A 243 1.24 5.36 -8.90
CA VAL A 243 0.03 6.18 -8.78
C VAL A 243 -0.31 6.78 -10.14
N VAL A 244 -1.53 6.61 -10.61
CA VAL A 244 -2.03 7.33 -11.78
C VAL A 244 -3.38 7.96 -11.43
N GLY A 245 -3.48 9.27 -11.61
CA GLY A 245 -4.69 10.04 -11.30
C GLY A 245 -5.06 10.98 -12.44
N VAL A 246 -6.37 11.12 -12.66
CA VAL A 246 -6.94 12.12 -13.58
C VAL A 246 -7.95 12.93 -12.80
N LEU A 247 -7.79 14.26 -12.82
CA LEU A 247 -8.67 15.16 -12.10
C LEU A 247 -10.10 15.08 -12.67
N PRO A 248 -11.15 15.27 -11.85
CA PRO A 248 -12.53 15.10 -12.28
C PRO A 248 -12.88 15.86 -13.57
N GLY A 249 -12.39 17.09 -13.73
CA GLY A 249 -12.63 17.93 -14.93
C GLY A 249 -11.91 17.49 -16.21
N ALA A 250 -10.98 16.53 -16.11
CA ALA A 250 -10.20 16.01 -17.24
C ALA A 250 -10.49 14.54 -17.57
N GLN A 251 -11.43 13.92 -16.88
CA GLN A 251 -11.86 12.53 -17.12
C GLN A 251 -12.65 12.39 -18.42
N GLY A 252 -12.75 11.14 -18.91
CA GLY A 252 -13.54 10.80 -20.11
C GLY A 252 -12.84 11.05 -21.46
N GLY A 253 -11.69 11.78 -21.48
CA GLY A 253 -10.94 12.11 -22.70
C GLY A 253 -9.77 11.17 -23.04
N GLY A 254 -9.61 10.02 -22.36
CA GLY A 254 -8.51 9.07 -22.61
C GLY A 254 -7.19 9.44 -21.93
N LEU A 255 -7.13 10.51 -21.11
CA LEU A 255 -5.90 10.96 -20.46
C LEU A 255 -5.28 9.90 -19.55
N GLY A 256 -6.10 9.18 -18.76
CA GLY A 256 -5.59 8.12 -17.88
C GLY A 256 -4.90 6.98 -18.67
N LYS A 257 -5.47 6.58 -19.81
CA LYS A 257 -4.85 5.59 -20.72
C LYS A 257 -3.54 6.11 -21.31
N ALA A 258 -3.51 7.37 -21.73
CA ALA A 258 -2.29 8.00 -22.29
C ALA A 258 -1.19 8.12 -21.23
N LEU A 259 -1.50 8.54 -20.02
CA LEU A 259 -0.56 8.62 -18.90
C LEU A 259 -0.02 7.23 -18.53
N THR A 260 -0.89 6.22 -18.47
CA THR A 260 -0.45 4.83 -18.24
C THR A 260 0.49 4.36 -19.34
N ALA A 261 0.20 4.65 -20.61
CA ALA A 261 1.07 4.31 -21.73
C ALA A 261 2.45 4.97 -21.62
N ILE A 262 2.52 6.25 -21.25
CA ILE A 262 3.79 6.99 -21.02
C ILE A 262 4.62 6.30 -19.95
N GLY A 263 4.02 5.96 -18.79
CA GLY A 263 4.75 5.27 -17.74
C GLY A 263 5.20 3.87 -18.13
N LEU A 264 4.39 3.11 -18.87
CA LEU A 264 4.79 1.80 -19.38
C LEU A 264 5.99 1.90 -20.34
N GLN A 265 6.02 2.91 -21.22
CA GLN A 265 7.16 3.16 -22.11
C GLN A 265 8.41 3.55 -21.31
N HIS A 266 8.26 4.37 -20.26
CA HIS A 266 9.36 4.74 -19.39
C HIS A 266 9.94 3.50 -18.66
N LEU A 267 9.09 2.64 -18.09
CA LEU A 267 9.52 1.42 -17.39
C LEU A 267 10.20 0.43 -18.36
N ALA A 268 9.66 0.26 -19.58
CA ALA A 268 10.26 -0.58 -20.60
C ALA A 268 11.63 -0.06 -21.07
N ALA A 269 11.78 1.27 -21.21
CA ALA A 269 13.05 1.90 -21.56
C ALA A 269 14.15 1.69 -20.52
N GLN A 270 13.78 1.38 -19.27
CA GLN A 270 14.72 0.98 -18.22
C GLN A 270 15.11 -0.51 -18.27
N GLY A 271 14.61 -1.26 -19.26
CA GLY A 271 14.93 -2.68 -19.44
C GLY A 271 14.17 -3.63 -18.52
N LEU A 272 13.10 -3.17 -17.87
CA LEU A 272 12.30 -3.99 -16.96
C LEU A 272 11.44 -4.99 -17.77
N PRO A 273 11.41 -6.27 -17.40
CA PRO A 273 10.67 -7.29 -18.14
C PRO A 273 9.16 -7.28 -17.88
N THR A 274 8.71 -6.70 -16.74
CA THR A 274 7.32 -6.78 -16.30
C THR A 274 6.89 -5.48 -15.65
N ALA A 275 5.69 -5.00 -15.98
CA ALA A 275 4.98 -3.96 -15.26
C ALA A 275 3.91 -4.56 -14.35
N MET A 276 3.69 -3.93 -13.20
CA MET A 276 2.62 -4.25 -12.27
C MET A 276 1.85 -3.01 -11.83
N LEU A 277 0.67 -3.23 -11.27
CA LEU A 277 -0.13 -2.21 -10.59
C LEU A 277 -1.08 -2.85 -9.59
N TYR A 278 -1.62 -2.02 -8.70
CA TYR A 278 -2.72 -2.41 -7.83
C TYR A 278 -4.00 -1.70 -8.22
N VAL A 279 -5.14 -2.40 -8.14
CA VAL A 279 -6.47 -1.87 -8.46
C VAL A 279 -7.53 -2.58 -7.62
N ASP A 280 -8.51 -1.83 -7.14
CA ASP A 280 -9.67 -2.39 -6.44
C ASP A 280 -10.53 -3.25 -7.37
N ALA A 281 -10.98 -4.39 -6.87
CA ALA A 281 -11.83 -5.30 -7.63
C ALA A 281 -13.22 -4.69 -7.94
N ASP A 282 -13.64 -3.72 -7.16
CA ASP A 282 -14.91 -2.98 -7.33
C ASP A 282 -14.76 -1.73 -8.22
N ASN A 283 -13.60 -1.53 -8.87
CA ASN A 283 -13.39 -0.47 -9.86
C ASN A 283 -13.38 -1.02 -11.30
N PRO A 284 -14.56 -1.35 -11.88
CA PRO A 284 -14.64 -1.95 -13.21
C PRO A 284 -14.12 -1.04 -14.33
N ALA A 285 -14.20 0.28 -14.15
CA ALA A 285 -13.69 1.22 -15.13
C ALA A 285 -12.16 1.17 -15.24
N ALA A 286 -11.44 1.13 -14.12
CA ALA A 286 -9.99 0.99 -14.11
C ALA A 286 -9.56 -0.40 -14.60
N LEU A 287 -10.24 -1.46 -14.16
CA LEU A 287 -9.98 -2.83 -14.63
C LEU A 287 -10.07 -2.93 -16.14
N ALA A 288 -11.14 -2.41 -16.76
CA ALA A 288 -11.30 -2.42 -18.22
C ALA A 288 -10.16 -1.70 -18.96
N VAL A 289 -9.67 -0.57 -18.40
CA VAL A 289 -8.51 0.15 -18.97
C VAL A 289 -7.26 -0.72 -18.90
N TYR A 290 -6.95 -1.31 -17.74
CA TYR A 290 -5.74 -2.11 -17.55
C TYR A 290 -5.77 -3.43 -18.31
N GLU A 291 -6.91 -4.13 -18.36
CA GLU A 291 -7.10 -5.31 -19.19
C GLU A 291 -6.92 -4.98 -20.69
N GLY A 292 -7.48 -3.85 -21.14
CA GLY A 292 -7.28 -3.32 -22.49
C GLY A 292 -5.82 -2.91 -22.79
N LEU A 293 -4.99 -2.72 -21.77
CA LEU A 293 -3.54 -2.50 -21.86
C LEU A 293 -2.73 -3.80 -21.70
N GLY A 294 -3.39 -4.96 -21.61
CA GLY A 294 -2.74 -6.27 -21.54
C GLY A 294 -2.31 -6.70 -20.13
N PHE A 295 -2.82 -6.06 -19.09
CA PHE A 295 -2.63 -6.53 -17.71
C PHE A 295 -3.55 -7.71 -17.39
N THR A 296 -3.04 -8.64 -16.56
CA THR A 296 -3.80 -9.79 -16.04
C THR A 296 -3.61 -9.89 -14.54
N THR A 297 -4.59 -10.44 -13.83
CA THR A 297 -4.50 -10.64 -12.36
C THR A 297 -3.37 -11.62 -12.03
N HIS A 298 -2.49 -11.20 -11.13
CA HIS A 298 -1.36 -12.00 -10.64
C HIS A 298 -1.58 -12.44 -9.20
N GLU A 299 -1.97 -11.53 -8.32
CA GLU A 299 -2.18 -11.77 -6.89
C GLU A 299 -3.36 -10.94 -6.38
N VAL A 300 -3.89 -11.30 -5.21
CA VAL A 300 -5.02 -10.63 -4.60
C VAL A 300 -4.74 -10.40 -3.13
N ASP A 301 -4.84 -9.14 -2.70
CA ASP A 301 -4.84 -8.75 -1.30
C ASP A 301 -6.28 -8.63 -0.80
N LEU A 302 -6.54 -9.05 0.42
CA LEU A 302 -7.86 -9.05 1.03
C LEU A 302 -7.88 -8.13 2.24
N MET A 303 -8.91 -7.33 2.36
CA MET A 303 -9.17 -6.57 3.58
C MET A 303 -10.40 -7.14 4.28
N TYR A 304 -10.24 -7.46 5.56
CA TYR A 304 -11.32 -7.90 6.43
C TYR A 304 -11.70 -6.78 7.38
N ARG A 305 -12.97 -6.75 7.83
CA ARG A 305 -13.43 -5.78 8.83
C ARG A 305 -14.31 -6.43 9.88
N THR A 306 -14.43 -5.76 11.02
CA THR A 306 -15.50 -6.03 11.99
C THR A 306 -16.84 -5.71 11.36
N GLU A 307 -17.87 -6.49 11.69
CA GLU A 307 -19.25 -6.09 11.43
C GLU A 307 -19.63 -4.93 12.37
N SER A 308 -20.27 -3.91 11.82
CA SER A 308 -20.74 -2.72 12.55
C SER A 308 -21.96 -3.05 13.40
#